data_6457950ee80b3c77e5b2c840c07d25aa
#
_entry.id   6457950ee80b3c77e5b2c840c07d25aa
#
_cell.length_a   1.000
_cell.length_b   1.000
_cell.length_c   1.000
_cell.angle_alpha   90.00
_cell.angle_beta   90.00
_cell.angle_gamma   90.00
#
_symmetry.space_group_name_H-M   'P 1'
#
loop_
_entity.id
_entity.type
_entity.pdbx_description
1 polymer ?
#
loop_
_entity_poly.entity_id
_entity_poly.type
_entity_poly.pdbx_seq_one_letter_code
_entity_poly.pdbx_strand_id
1 'polypeptide(L)'
;MKKTFLGCLFGALLLVSCAQTEPMKPIRSGELWLDDKGVHVNAHGGGMLVYDDTYYWYGENKCDSTSTAMVGIMCYSSKNLTDWKNEGVVLPVEMNDTTSDIIQGCIMERPKVIYNEKTKKFVMWFHLELKGKGYSAARSACAVSDSPVGPFQYIGSLRPNAGKLPFDMTEEQKAVFDTLNLENFKEWWTPEWREAIAKGLFVKRDLEGGQMARDMQLFVDDDGKAYHIFSSEDNLTLHVAELSDDYLSHTGKYARIAPCGHNEAPAIFKKDGTYWLITSGCTGWDPNEARMFSAPSIWGPWTQHPNPCVGPKSEITFGGQSTYVLNIPGKKDAYMFMADIWRPKHPSDARYIWLPVQFKEGTPVIEWMDSWTLDYFDKQE
;
A
#
# COMPACT_ATOMS: atom_id res chain seq x y z
N MET A 1 11.47 88.73 6.18
CA MET A 1 12.17 87.44 5.85
C MET A 1 11.16 86.32 6.07
N LYS A 2 10.53 85.80 5.00
CA LYS A 2 9.60 84.66 5.05
C LYS A 2 10.37 83.45 4.59
N LYS A 3 10.50 82.41 5.46
CA LYS A 3 11.07 81.12 5.11
C LYS A 3 9.93 80.18 4.65
N THR A 4 10.01 79.75 3.38
CA THR A 4 9.09 78.79 2.76
C THR A 4 9.70 77.39 3.06
N PHE A 5 8.91 76.51 3.70
CA PHE A 5 9.26 75.08 3.87
C PHE A 5 8.65 74.29 2.71
N LEU A 6 9.51 73.65 1.96
CA LEU A 6 9.16 72.74 0.86
C LEU A 6 9.12 71.30 1.43
N GLY A 7 7.93 70.72 1.61
CA GLY A 7 7.74 69.37 2.04
C GLY A 7 7.85 68.40 0.85
N CYS A 8 8.87 67.52 0.89
CA CYS A 8 8.96 66.40 -0.06
C CYS A 8 8.04 65.25 0.41
N LEU A 9 6.98 64.96 -0.38
CA LEU A 9 6.17 63.77 -0.19
C LEU A 9 6.90 62.59 -0.90
N PHE A 10 7.42 61.65 -0.13
CA PHE A 10 7.92 60.39 -0.63
C PHE A 10 6.71 59.41 -0.77
N GLY A 11 6.25 59.20 -1.97
CA GLY A 11 5.27 58.15 -2.31
C GLY A 11 5.97 56.78 -2.33
N ALA A 12 5.67 55.95 -1.35
CA ALA A 12 6.09 54.56 -1.37
C ALA A 12 5.21 53.78 -2.38
N LEU A 13 5.78 53.40 -3.52
CA LEU A 13 5.16 52.43 -4.44
C LEU A 13 5.25 51.05 -3.81
N LEU A 14 4.14 50.52 -3.31
CA LEU A 14 4.00 49.09 -2.96
C LEU A 14 3.93 48.27 -4.28
N LEU A 15 5.05 47.68 -4.67
CA LEU A 15 5.08 46.65 -5.69
C LEU A 15 4.39 45.39 -5.10
N VAL A 16 3.12 45.20 -5.41
CA VAL A 16 2.47 43.90 -5.20
C VAL A 16 3.02 42.96 -6.27
N SER A 17 3.99 42.14 -5.84
CA SER A 17 4.45 41.00 -6.66
C SER A 17 3.30 39.98 -6.68
N CYS A 18 2.54 39.95 -7.76
CA CYS A 18 1.72 38.78 -8.11
C CYS A 18 2.70 37.63 -8.39
N ALA A 19 2.92 36.77 -7.42
CA ALA A 19 3.52 35.48 -7.69
C ALA A 19 2.60 34.74 -8.67
N GLN A 20 3.01 34.66 -9.93
CA GLN A 20 2.36 33.76 -10.88
C GLN A 20 2.61 32.34 -10.35
N THR A 21 1.56 31.71 -9.82
CA THR A 21 1.60 30.28 -9.52
C THR A 21 1.79 29.55 -10.83
N GLU A 22 2.90 28.83 -10.96
CA GLU A 22 3.10 27.96 -12.13
C GLU A 22 1.91 26.99 -12.25
N PRO A 23 1.43 26.73 -13.49
CA PRO A 23 0.31 25.81 -13.68
C PRO A 23 0.70 24.41 -13.16
N MET A 24 -0.22 23.78 -12.42
CA MET A 24 0.01 22.42 -11.91
C MET A 24 0.26 21.46 -13.06
N LYS A 25 1.33 20.67 -12.93
CA LYS A 25 1.65 19.62 -13.90
C LYS A 25 0.60 18.49 -13.79
N PRO A 26 0.13 17.96 -14.93
CA PRO A 26 -0.84 16.88 -14.91
C PRO A 26 -0.22 15.54 -14.52
N ILE A 27 -0.96 14.77 -13.75
CA ILE A 27 -0.72 13.34 -13.51
C ILE A 27 -1.24 12.59 -14.75
N ARG A 28 -0.39 11.74 -15.35
CA ARG A 28 -0.69 10.97 -16.57
C ARG A 28 -0.48 9.49 -16.32
N SER A 29 -1.58 8.78 -16.11
CA SER A 29 -1.55 7.34 -15.84
C SER A 29 -1.02 6.56 -17.04
N GLY A 30 -0.19 5.54 -16.79
CA GLY A 30 0.38 4.66 -17.83
C GLY A 30 1.56 5.23 -18.62
N GLU A 31 1.92 6.49 -18.43
CA GLU A 31 3.08 7.11 -19.09
C GLU A 31 4.39 6.88 -18.33
N LEU A 32 5.52 7.28 -18.93
CA LEU A 32 6.82 7.36 -18.27
C LEU A 32 6.82 8.51 -17.26
N TRP A 33 7.24 8.23 -16.06
CA TRP A 33 7.44 9.25 -15.03
C TRP A 33 8.91 9.36 -14.70
N LEU A 34 9.45 10.55 -14.91
CA LEU A 34 10.87 10.81 -14.72
C LEU A 34 11.12 11.47 -13.36
N ASP A 35 12.20 11.06 -12.73
CA ASP A 35 12.72 11.73 -11.54
C ASP A 35 13.54 12.99 -11.89
N ASP A 36 14.07 13.65 -10.88
CA ASP A 36 14.90 14.87 -11.00
C ASP A 36 16.23 14.64 -11.75
N LYS A 37 16.59 13.37 -12.01
CA LYS A 37 17.78 12.97 -12.79
C LYS A 37 17.44 12.56 -14.22
N GLY A 38 16.15 12.66 -14.61
CA GLY A 38 15.65 12.23 -15.90
C GLY A 38 15.59 10.71 -16.08
N VAL A 39 15.60 9.96 -14.98
CA VAL A 39 15.49 8.50 -14.98
C VAL A 39 14.04 8.13 -14.64
N HIS A 40 13.54 7.05 -15.26
CA HIS A 40 12.21 6.55 -14.95
C HIS A 40 12.12 6.10 -13.49
N VAL A 41 11.08 6.56 -12.79
CA VAL A 41 10.78 6.14 -11.41
C VAL A 41 10.59 4.62 -11.36
N ASN A 42 11.33 3.95 -10.49
CA ASN A 42 11.26 2.50 -10.29
C ASN A 42 10.85 2.22 -8.84
N ALA A 43 9.53 2.22 -8.61
CA ALA A 43 8.91 2.10 -7.29
C ALA A 43 7.71 1.16 -7.31
N HIS A 44 7.93 -0.09 -7.74
CA HIS A 44 6.90 -1.11 -7.84
C HIS A 44 6.25 -1.43 -6.49
N GLY A 45 4.97 -1.83 -6.52
CA GLY A 45 4.22 -2.27 -5.35
C GLY A 45 4.10 -1.19 -4.28
N GLY A 46 4.32 0.05 -4.66
CA GLY A 46 4.64 1.14 -3.77
C GLY A 46 3.53 1.57 -2.82
N GLY A 47 3.93 2.39 -1.85
CA GLY A 47 3.05 3.10 -0.93
C GLY A 47 3.55 4.50 -0.66
N MET A 48 2.62 5.33 -0.18
CA MET A 48 2.90 6.73 0.15
C MET A 48 2.93 6.95 1.66
N LEU A 49 3.88 7.78 2.07
CA LEU A 49 3.85 8.45 3.37
C LEU A 49 3.74 9.95 3.12
N VAL A 50 2.86 10.62 3.87
CA VAL A 50 2.88 12.08 3.94
C VAL A 50 3.47 12.47 5.28
N TYR A 51 4.53 13.27 5.24
CA TYR A 51 5.19 13.75 6.44
C TYR A 51 5.82 15.12 6.18
N ASP A 52 5.55 16.09 7.05
CA ASP A 52 6.07 17.47 6.96
C ASP A 52 5.85 18.07 5.55
N ASP A 53 4.57 18.09 5.12
CA ASP A 53 4.13 18.59 3.81
C ASP A 53 4.89 18.00 2.60
N THR A 54 5.42 16.79 2.76
CA THR A 54 6.14 16.07 1.70
C THR A 54 5.53 14.69 1.51
N TYR A 55 5.35 14.32 0.25
CA TYR A 55 5.00 12.97 -0.15
C TYR A 55 6.26 12.15 -0.33
N TYR A 56 6.32 10.99 0.31
CA TYR A 56 7.40 10.01 0.15
C TYR A 56 6.83 8.75 -0.47
N TRP A 57 7.30 8.40 -1.63
CA TRP A 57 6.89 7.21 -2.36
C TRP A 57 7.97 6.13 -2.23
N TYR A 58 7.63 5.04 -1.55
CA TYR A 58 8.51 3.89 -1.41
C TYR A 58 8.06 2.78 -2.35
N GLY A 59 9.00 2.07 -2.96
CA GLY A 59 8.70 0.95 -3.82
C GLY A 59 9.91 0.08 -4.08
N GLU A 60 9.64 -1.09 -4.65
CA GLU A 60 10.66 -2.05 -5.03
C GLU A 60 11.45 -1.53 -6.23
N ASN A 61 12.79 -1.67 -6.17
CA ASN A 61 13.61 -1.51 -7.36
C ASN A 61 13.60 -2.83 -8.15
N LYS A 62 13.01 -2.82 -9.32
CA LYS A 62 12.99 -3.99 -10.24
C LYS A 62 14.06 -3.83 -11.32
N CYS A 63 14.61 -4.97 -11.76
CA CYS A 63 15.50 -5.04 -12.91
C CYS A 63 14.99 -6.07 -13.92
N ASP A 64 15.42 -5.97 -15.18
CA ASP A 64 14.92 -6.82 -16.26
C ASP A 64 15.51 -8.23 -16.26
N SER A 65 16.59 -8.46 -15.51
CA SER A 65 17.30 -9.74 -15.49
C SER A 65 16.68 -10.78 -14.55
N THR A 66 15.92 -10.34 -13.54
CA THR A 66 15.31 -11.22 -12.55
C THR A 66 14.17 -10.53 -11.81
N SER A 67 13.19 -11.32 -11.32
CA SER A 67 12.13 -10.84 -10.43
C SER A 67 12.57 -10.67 -8.98
N THR A 68 13.76 -11.16 -8.61
CA THR A 68 14.29 -11.07 -7.23
C THR A 68 14.93 -9.71 -6.96
N ALA A 69 15.04 -9.35 -5.68
CA ALA A 69 15.63 -8.08 -5.24
C ALA A 69 17.15 -8.08 -5.44
N MET A 70 17.64 -7.21 -6.30
CA MET A 70 19.06 -7.01 -6.58
C MET A 70 19.61 -5.75 -5.92
N VAL A 71 18.74 -4.79 -5.62
CA VAL A 71 19.10 -3.47 -5.07
C VAL A 71 18.45 -3.22 -3.73
N GLY A 72 17.12 -3.34 -3.62
CA GLY A 72 16.34 -3.10 -2.42
C GLY A 72 15.17 -2.15 -2.64
N ILE A 73 14.81 -1.39 -1.61
CA ILE A 73 13.67 -0.48 -1.62
C ILE A 73 14.14 0.94 -1.89
N MET A 74 13.52 1.57 -2.90
CA MET A 74 13.74 2.96 -3.30
C MET A 74 12.82 3.91 -2.55
N CYS A 75 13.23 5.16 -2.45
CA CYS A 75 12.39 6.27 -2.03
C CYS A 75 12.49 7.43 -3.02
N TYR A 76 11.35 8.04 -3.29
CA TYR A 76 11.22 9.29 -4.03
C TYR A 76 10.42 10.28 -3.19
N SER A 77 10.77 11.57 -3.23
CA SER A 77 10.04 12.61 -2.52
C SER A 77 9.45 13.65 -3.47
N SER A 78 8.31 14.23 -3.11
CA SER A 78 7.65 15.27 -3.89
C SER A 78 6.83 16.22 -2.99
N LYS A 79 6.70 17.47 -3.42
CA LYS A 79 5.77 18.43 -2.80
C LYS A 79 4.44 18.56 -3.56
N ASN A 80 4.33 17.96 -4.75
CA ASN A 80 3.20 18.17 -5.66
C ASN A 80 2.73 16.91 -6.40
N LEU A 81 3.27 15.72 -6.07
CA LEU A 81 2.94 14.42 -6.68
C LEU A 81 3.32 14.29 -8.17
N THR A 82 4.00 15.25 -8.76
CA THR A 82 4.41 15.23 -10.17
C THR A 82 5.90 15.44 -10.39
N ASP A 83 6.56 16.18 -9.49
CA ASP A 83 8.01 16.39 -9.52
C ASP A 83 8.66 15.53 -8.46
N TRP A 84 9.36 14.49 -8.88
CA TRP A 84 9.91 13.47 -8.00
C TRP A 84 11.42 13.61 -7.86
N LYS A 85 11.89 13.88 -6.65
CA LYS A 85 13.30 13.80 -6.30
C LYS A 85 13.65 12.36 -5.95
N ASN A 86 14.69 11.84 -6.58
CA ASN A 86 15.21 10.49 -6.28
C ASN A 86 16.08 10.53 -5.02
N GLU A 87 15.55 10.04 -3.90
CA GLU A 87 16.26 9.96 -2.62
C GLU A 87 17.20 8.74 -2.55
N GLY A 88 17.09 7.81 -3.51
CA GLY A 88 17.95 6.64 -3.60
C GLY A 88 17.39 5.40 -2.90
N VAL A 89 18.28 4.46 -2.62
CA VAL A 89 17.96 3.20 -1.92
C VAL A 89 17.91 3.46 -0.43
N VAL A 90 16.74 3.28 0.19
CA VAL A 90 16.53 3.54 1.61
C VAL A 90 16.66 2.30 2.48
N LEU A 91 16.45 1.11 1.89
CA LEU A 91 16.73 -0.21 2.49
C LEU A 91 17.41 -1.09 1.43
N PRO A 92 18.73 -1.21 1.42
CA PRO A 92 19.43 -2.09 0.49
C PRO A 92 19.26 -3.56 0.86
N VAL A 93 19.39 -4.44 -0.15
CA VAL A 93 19.61 -5.86 0.12
C VAL A 93 20.95 -6.07 0.83
N GLU A 94 21.04 -7.12 1.65
CA GLU A 94 22.32 -7.51 2.23
C GLU A 94 23.19 -8.21 1.16
N MET A 95 24.49 -7.92 1.15
CA MET A 95 25.41 -8.43 0.13
C MET A 95 26.40 -9.48 0.69
N ASN A 96 26.73 -9.39 1.97
CA ASN A 96 27.85 -10.13 2.57
C ASN A 96 27.40 -11.20 3.56
N ASP A 97 26.33 -10.95 4.32
CA ASP A 97 25.79 -11.90 5.28
C ASP A 97 24.78 -12.84 4.60
N THR A 98 25.24 -14.03 4.25
CA THR A 98 24.41 -15.07 3.61
C THR A 98 23.33 -15.63 4.53
N THR A 99 23.34 -15.31 5.83
CA THR A 99 22.32 -15.73 6.80
C THR A 99 21.20 -14.71 6.92
N SER A 100 21.36 -13.53 6.34
CA SER A 100 20.35 -12.49 6.35
C SER A 100 19.14 -12.88 5.49
N ASP A 101 17.94 -12.67 6.03
CA ASP A 101 16.68 -12.90 5.29
C ASP A 101 16.58 -12.01 4.04
N ILE A 102 17.19 -10.81 4.07
CA ILE A 102 17.20 -9.85 2.96
C ILE A 102 18.47 -9.92 2.09
N ILE A 103 19.15 -11.08 2.10
CA ILE A 103 20.31 -11.29 1.22
C ILE A 103 19.94 -11.10 -0.25
N GLN A 104 20.81 -10.50 -1.05
CA GLN A 104 20.59 -10.30 -2.49
C GLN A 104 20.07 -11.57 -3.19
N GLY A 105 18.97 -11.41 -3.94
CA GLY A 105 18.25 -12.51 -4.54
C GLY A 105 17.07 -13.04 -3.71
N CYS A 106 16.76 -12.42 -2.56
CA CYS A 106 15.46 -12.54 -1.89
C CYS A 106 14.35 -11.86 -2.74
N ILE A 107 13.11 -11.88 -2.28
CA ILE A 107 12.02 -11.09 -2.88
C ILE A 107 11.52 -10.12 -1.80
N MET A 108 11.58 -8.82 -2.10
CA MET A 108 11.10 -7.73 -1.25
C MET A 108 9.97 -7.03 -2.00
N GLU A 109 8.74 -7.18 -1.54
CA GLU A 109 7.56 -6.69 -2.26
C GLU A 109 6.67 -5.81 -1.38
N ARG A 110 5.93 -4.90 -2.04
CA ARG A 110 4.88 -4.08 -1.43
C ARG A 110 5.31 -3.28 -0.20
N PRO A 111 6.47 -2.59 -0.19
CA PRO A 111 6.90 -1.82 0.97
C PRO A 111 5.90 -0.70 1.29
N LYS A 112 5.62 -0.55 2.59
CA LYS A 112 4.80 0.54 3.14
C LYS A 112 5.52 1.12 4.35
N VAL A 113 5.46 2.43 4.49
CA VAL A 113 6.06 3.15 5.62
C VAL A 113 4.99 3.94 6.35
N ILE A 114 4.98 3.86 7.66
CA ILE A 114 4.15 4.66 8.55
C ILE A 114 5.02 5.37 9.59
N TYR A 115 4.59 6.55 10.02
CA TYR A 115 5.28 7.29 11.08
C TYR A 115 4.63 7.02 12.42
N ASN A 116 5.45 6.71 13.42
CA ASN A 116 4.98 6.51 14.79
C ASN A 116 5.20 7.78 15.62
N GLU A 117 4.12 8.44 15.96
CA GLU A 117 4.14 9.70 16.72
C GLU A 117 4.70 9.55 18.14
N LYS A 118 4.56 8.36 18.76
CA LYS A 118 5.06 8.11 20.12
C LYS A 118 6.57 7.91 20.14
N THR A 119 7.11 7.11 19.22
CA THR A 119 8.54 6.78 19.17
C THR A 119 9.34 7.70 18.26
N LYS A 120 8.64 8.55 17.45
CA LYS A 120 9.24 9.42 16.43
C LYS A 120 10.06 8.64 15.39
N LYS A 121 9.62 7.43 15.08
CA LYS A 121 10.28 6.55 14.11
C LYS A 121 9.42 6.35 12.86
N PHE A 122 10.10 6.18 11.74
CA PHE A 122 9.53 5.70 10.49
C PHE A 122 9.65 4.18 10.47
N VAL A 123 8.52 3.49 10.36
CA VAL A 123 8.47 2.02 10.41
C VAL A 123 8.02 1.52 9.04
N MET A 124 8.84 0.68 8.44
CA MET A 124 8.59 0.04 7.16
C MET A 124 8.24 -1.42 7.39
N TRP A 125 7.16 -1.89 6.77
CA TRP A 125 6.85 -3.30 6.59
C TRP A 125 6.79 -3.65 5.11
N PHE A 126 7.16 -4.88 4.76
CA PHE A 126 7.12 -5.39 3.40
C PHE A 126 6.96 -6.90 3.39
N HIS A 127 6.42 -7.43 2.29
CA HIS A 127 6.40 -8.86 1.99
C HIS A 127 7.81 -9.34 1.66
N LEU A 128 8.22 -10.44 2.27
CA LEU A 128 9.53 -11.01 2.08
C LEU A 128 9.45 -12.51 1.74
N GLU A 129 10.09 -12.88 0.64
CA GLU A 129 10.40 -14.28 0.33
C GLU A 129 11.89 -14.53 0.43
N LEU A 130 12.25 -15.60 1.11
CA LEU A 130 13.65 -15.96 1.32
C LEU A 130 14.29 -16.43 0.01
N LYS A 131 15.57 -16.12 -0.18
CA LYS A 131 16.33 -16.50 -1.36
C LYS A 131 16.19 -17.98 -1.67
N GLY A 132 15.80 -18.29 -2.91
CA GLY A 132 15.66 -19.68 -3.40
C GLY A 132 14.44 -20.44 -2.86
N LYS A 133 13.52 -19.78 -2.15
CA LYS A 133 12.28 -20.38 -1.64
C LYS A 133 11.04 -20.10 -2.48
N GLY A 134 11.17 -19.33 -3.57
CA GLY A 134 10.02 -18.87 -4.32
C GLY A 134 9.06 -18.11 -3.39
N TYR A 135 7.77 -18.38 -3.49
CA TYR A 135 6.73 -17.76 -2.65
C TYR A 135 6.29 -18.64 -1.46
N SER A 136 7.16 -19.54 -0.98
CA SER A 136 6.81 -20.45 0.11
C SER A 136 7.14 -19.94 1.52
N ALA A 137 8.02 -18.96 1.63
CA ALA A 137 8.36 -18.38 2.94
C ALA A 137 7.21 -17.52 3.47
N ALA A 138 6.62 -16.69 2.61
CA ALA A 138 5.45 -15.83 2.88
C ALA A 138 5.56 -15.10 4.23
N ARG A 139 6.62 -14.28 4.37
CA ARG A 139 6.98 -13.60 5.61
C ARG A 139 6.67 -12.11 5.52
N SER A 140 6.35 -11.50 6.64
CA SER A 140 6.40 -10.05 6.82
C SER A 140 7.75 -9.66 7.40
N ALA A 141 8.35 -8.63 6.84
CA ALA A 141 9.63 -8.08 7.27
C ALA A 141 9.48 -6.64 7.75
N CYS A 142 10.24 -6.27 8.77
CA CYS A 142 10.19 -4.96 9.40
C CYS A 142 11.55 -4.27 9.35
N ALA A 143 11.54 -2.95 9.11
CA ALA A 143 12.70 -2.08 9.20
C ALA A 143 12.31 -0.73 9.81
N VAL A 144 13.27 -0.01 10.41
CA VAL A 144 13.01 1.24 11.11
C VAL A 144 14.07 2.29 10.76
N SER A 145 13.66 3.56 10.76
CA SER A 145 14.56 4.69 10.54
C SER A 145 14.17 5.91 11.39
N ASP A 146 15.15 6.80 11.62
CA ASP A 146 14.94 8.13 12.20
C ASP A 146 14.54 9.18 11.15
N SER A 147 14.62 8.81 9.86
CA SER A 147 14.37 9.72 8.73
C SER A 147 13.45 9.05 7.70
N PRO A 148 12.53 9.82 7.05
CA PRO A 148 11.68 9.26 6.00
C PRO A 148 12.51 8.79 4.78
N VAL A 149 13.69 9.33 4.56
CA VAL A 149 14.59 8.95 3.47
C VAL A 149 15.66 7.93 3.89
N GLY A 150 15.46 7.28 5.05
CA GLY A 150 16.38 6.27 5.55
C GLY A 150 17.72 6.83 6.09
N PRO A 151 18.76 6.00 6.21
CA PRO A 151 18.71 4.56 5.93
C PRO A 151 17.79 3.82 6.91
N PHE A 152 17.03 2.86 6.39
CA PHE A 152 16.26 1.96 7.23
C PHE A 152 17.14 0.83 7.75
N GLN A 153 17.02 0.53 9.03
CA GLN A 153 17.66 -0.61 9.66
C GLN A 153 16.71 -1.80 9.65
N TYR A 154 17.09 -2.88 8.99
CA TYR A 154 16.35 -4.13 9.01
C TYR A 154 16.32 -4.71 10.44
N ILE A 155 15.13 -5.08 10.93
CA ILE A 155 14.93 -5.63 12.27
C ILE A 155 14.81 -7.16 12.20
N GLY A 156 14.06 -7.68 11.22
CA GLY A 156 13.81 -9.10 11.08
C GLY A 156 12.55 -9.40 10.28
N SER A 157 12.28 -10.68 10.09
CA SER A 157 11.07 -11.16 9.43
C SER A 157 10.45 -12.33 10.17
N LEU A 158 9.14 -12.49 9.99
CA LEU A 158 8.37 -13.56 10.62
C LEU A 158 7.09 -13.85 9.80
N ARG A 159 6.46 -14.98 10.07
CA ARG A 159 5.04 -15.18 9.78
C ARG A 159 4.23 -14.66 10.96
N PRO A 160 3.24 -13.77 10.74
CA PRO A 160 2.47 -13.16 11.82
C PRO A 160 1.65 -14.17 12.63
N ASN A 161 1.31 -13.79 13.85
CA ASN A 161 0.27 -14.44 14.68
C ASN A 161 0.52 -15.93 15.00
N ALA A 162 1.77 -16.36 15.12
CA ALA A 162 2.11 -17.73 15.53
C ALA A 162 1.43 -18.09 16.87
N GLY A 163 0.79 -19.24 16.92
CA GLY A 163 0.07 -19.75 18.11
C GLY A 163 -1.22 -18.97 18.44
N LYS A 164 -1.70 -18.10 17.54
CA LYS A 164 -2.92 -17.30 17.76
C LYS A 164 -4.03 -17.69 16.80
N LEU A 165 -5.26 -17.73 17.28
CA LEU A 165 -6.46 -17.87 16.48
C LEU A 165 -7.02 -16.47 16.14
N PRO A 166 -7.76 -16.33 15.01
CA PRO A 166 -8.53 -15.11 14.74
C PRO A 166 -9.46 -14.82 15.92
N PHE A 167 -9.46 -13.57 16.40
CA PHE A 167 -10.28 -13.24 17.57
C PHE A 167 -11.79 -13.23 17.27
N ASP A 168 -12.17 -13.09 16.00
CA ASP A 168 -13.54 -13.08 15.48
C ASP A 168 -14.07 -14.46 15.10
N MET A 169 -13.32 -15.54 15.40
CA MET A 169 -13.72 -16.91 15.14
C MET A 169 -15.01 -17.25 15.89
N THR A 170 -16.03 -17.69 15.16
CA THR A 170 -17.33 -18.05 15.76
C THR A 170 -17.24 -19.33 16.59
N GLU A 171 -18.20 -19.54 17.50
CA GLU A 171 -18.25 -20.76 18.30
C GLU A 171 -18.43 -22.01 17.42
N GLU A 172 -19.17 -21.90 16.31
CA GLU A 172 -19.29 -22.98 15.32
C GLU A 172 -17.94 -23.32 14.69
N GLN A 173 -17.16 -22.31 14.28
CA GLN A 173 -15.82 -22.51 13.73
C GLN A 173 -14.88 -23.15 14.76
N LYS A 174 -14.89 -22.67 16.01
CA LYS A 174 -14.10 -23.25 17.10
C LYS A 174 -14.47 -24.72 17.37
N ALA A 175 -15.75 -25.06 17.37
CA ALA A 175 -16.23 -26.42 17.63
C ALA A 175 -15.71 -27.45 16.61
N VAL A 176 -15.50 -27.04 15.36
CA VAL A 176 -15.00 -27.92 14.29
C VAL A 176 -13.50 -27.79 14.02
N PHE A 177 -12.85 -26.78 14.58
CA PHE A 177 -11.45 -26.43 14.27
C PHE A 177 -10.49 -27.62 14.48
N ASP A 178 -10.63 -28.35 15.58
CA ASP A 178 -9.78 -29.48 15.90
C ASP A 178 -9.98 -30.68 14.95
N THR A 179 -11.13 -30.74 14.28
CA THR A 179 -11.43 -31.81 13.30
C THR A 179 -10.92 -31.50 11.90
N LEU A 180 -10.56 -30.23 11.61
CA LEU A 180 -10.04 -29.84 10.31
C LEU A 180 -8.69 -30.54 10.05
N ASN A 181 -8.56 -31.20 8.91
CA ASN A 181 -7.33 -31.84 8.47
C ASN A 181 -7.16 -31.69 6.97
N LEU A 182 -6.02 -31.09 6.55
CA LEU A 182 -5.72 -30.86 5.14
C LEU A 182 -5.63 -32.17 4.33
N GLU A 183 -5.20 -33.27 4.94
CA GLU A 183 -5.08 -34.57 4.28
C GLU A 183 -6.41 -35.15 3.80
N ASN A 184 -7.53 -34.64 4.35
CA ASN A 184 -8.86 -35.06 3.92
C ASN A 184 -9.25 -34.50 2.55
N PHE A 185 -8.49 -33.54 2.01
CA PHE A 185 -8.81 -32.87 0.75
C PHE A 185 -7.78 -33.26 -0.33
N LYS A 186 -8.22 -34.12 -1.26
CA LYS A 186 -7.41 -34.54 -2.41
C LYS A 186 -7.46 -33.53 -3.55
N GLU A 187 -8.57 -32.80 -3.65
CA GLU A 187 -8.84 -31.83 -4.70
C GLU A 187 -9.18 -30.48 -4.03
N TRP A 188 -8.57 -29.43 -4.56
CA TRP A 188 -8.84 -28.06 -4.12
C TRP A 188 -10.01 -27.47 -4.94
N TRP A 189 -10.59 -26.40 -4.44
CA TRP A 189 -11.68 -25.66 -5.07
C TRP A 189 -13.04 -26.38 -5.09
N THR A 190 -13.15 -27.56 -4.50
CA THR A 190 -14.45 -28.21 -4.27
C THR A 190 -15.27 -27.42 -3.22
N PRO A 191 -16.60 -27.55 -3.21
CA PRO A 191 -17.44 -26.90 -2.20
C PRO A 191 -17.01 -27.24 -0.76
N GLU A 192 -16.68 -28.50 -0.49
CA GLU A 192 -16.27 -29.00 0.83
C GLU A 192 -14.92 -28.42 1.23
N TRP A 193 -13.97 -28.29 0.31
CA TRP A 193 -12.69 -27.67 0.55
C TRP A 193 -12.84 -26.17 0.84
N ARG A 194 -13.68 -25.46 0.06
CA ARG A 194 -13.99 -24.04 0.30
C ARG A 194 -14.63 -23.81 1.66
N GLU A 195 -15.54 -24.68 2.05
CA GLU A 195 -16.16 -24.63 3.37
C GLU A 195 -15.14 -24.84 4.49
N ALA A 196 -14.22 -25.80 4.32
CA ALA A 196 -13.14 -26.03 5.28
C ALA A 196 -12.18 -24.84 5.40
N ILE A 197 -11.83 -24.18 4.27
CA ILE A 197 -11.08 -22.92 4.30
C ILE A 197 -11.85 -21.85 5.08
N ALA A 198 -13.12 -21.67 4.79
CA ALA A 198 -13.95 -20.69 5.50
C ALA A 198 -14.00 -20.96 7.02
N LYS A 199 -13.96 -22.23 7.42
CA LYS A 199 -13.90 -22.67 8.82
C LYS A 199 -12.50 -22.60 9.46
N GLY A 200 -11.44 -22.28 8.69
CA GLY A 200 -10.09 -22.06 9.21
C GLY A 200 -9.09 -23.19 8.97
N LEU A 201 -9.28 -24.01 7.93
CA LEU A 201 -8.37 -25.12 7.60
C LEU A 201 -6.91 -24.65 7.47
N PHE A 202 -6.67 -23.53 6.78
CA PHE A 202 -5.32 -23.00 6.60
C PHE A 202 -4.84 -22.19 7.80
N VAL A 203 -5.74 -21.59 8.57
CA VAL A 203 -5.40 -21.05 9.89
C VAL A 203 -4.80 -22.15 10.78
N LYS A 204 -5.42 -23.34 10.78
CA LYS A 204 -4.92 -24.49 11.51
C LYS A 204 -3.58 -24.99 10.99
N ARG A 205 -3.44 -25.11 9.67
CA ARG A 205 -2.18 -25.52 9.03
C ARG A 205 -1.01 -24.67 9.48
N ASP A 206 -1.22 -23.35 9.55
CA ASP A 206 -0.18 -22.34 9.79
C ASP A 206 -0.13 -21.88 11.27
N LEU A 207 -0.94 -22.46 12.15
CA LEU A 207 -1.12 -21.98 13.53
C LEU A 207 0.22 -21.88 14.29
N GLU A 208 1.01 -22.94 14.29
CA GLU A 208 2.25 -23.01 15.07
C GLU A 208 3.36 -22.16 14.47
N GLY A 209 3.51 -22.20 13.14
CA GLY A 209 4.56 -21.49 12.40
C GLY A 209 4.28 -20.01 12.13
N GLY A 210 3.07 -19.58 12.39
CA GLY A 210 2.57 -18.26 12.02
C GLY A 210 1.90 -18.24 10.64
N GLN A 211 0.97 -17.31 10.47
CA GLN A 211 0.17 -17.18 9.26
C GLN A 211 1.03 -16.68 8.08
N MET A 212 0.78 -17.18 6.89
CA MET A 212 1.42 -16.65 5.68
C MET A 212 1.08 -15.16 5.53
N ALA A 213 2.05 -14.36 5.06
CA ALA A 213 1.82 -12.95 4.77
C ALA A 213 2.52 -12.58 3.47
N ARG A 214 1.73 -12.18 2.47
CA ARG A 214 2.18 -11.77 1.14
C ARG A 214 1.78 -10.31 0.86
N ASP A 215 1.14 -10.02 -0.25
CA ASP A 215 0.71 -8.68 -0.62
C ASP A 215 0.08 -7.93 0.55
N MET A 216 0.54 -6.72 0.82
CA MET A 216 0.23 -6.07 2.08
C MET A 216 0.01 -4.57 1.98
N GLN A 217 -0.69 -4.04 2.97
CA GLN A 217 -0.91 -2.63 3.23
C GLN A 217 -0.75 -2.35 4.72
N LEU A 218 -0.29 -1.16 5.08
CA LEU A 218 -0.36 -0.62 6.44
C LEU A 218 -1.45 0.45 6.52
N PHE A 219 -2.11 0.51 7.65
CA PHE A 219 -3.10 1.53 7.93
C PHE A 219 -2.95 2.03 9.37
N VAL A 220 -2.87 3.34 9.56
CA VAL A 220 -2.91 3.98 10.88
C VAL A 220 -4.29 4.62 11.02
N ASP A 221 -5.02 4.23 12.05
CA ASP A 221 -6.36 4.74 12.32
C ASP A 221 -6.32 6.06 13.13
N ASP A 222 -7.46 6.73 13.24
CA ASP A 222 -7.60 8.03 13.91
C ASP A 222 -7.18 8.01 15.40
N ASP A 223 -7.23 6.83 16.04
CA ASP A 223 -6.78 6.63 17.42
C ASP A 223 -5.26 6.37 17.56
N GLY A 224 -4.54 6.36 16.43
CA GLY A 224 -3.10 6.10 16.36
C GLY A 224 -2.74 4.63 16.45
N LYS A 225 -3.69 3.71 16.41
CA LYS A 225 -3.40 2.29 16.23
C LYS A 225 -3.05 1.97 14.79
N ALA A 226 -2.08 1.10 14.61
CA ALA A 226 -1.66 0.65 13.28
C ALA A 226 -2.09 -0.79 13.02
N TYR A 227 -2.40 -1.03 11.77
CA TYR A 227 -2.88 -2.33 11.28
C TYR A 227 -2.08 -2.76 10.05
N HIS A 228 -1.80 -4.05 9.99
CA HIS A 228 -1.22 -4.72 8.84
C HIS A 228 -2.30 -5.56 8.17
N ILE A 229 -2.63 -5.23 6.93
CA ILE A 229 -3.58 -5.97 6.10
C ILE A 229 -2.79 -6.74 5.06
N PHE A 230 -2.98 -8.04 4.95
CA PHE A 230 -2.16 -8.86 4.05
C PHE A 230 -2.90 -10.08 3.51
N SER A 231 -2.46 -10.54 2.34
CA SER A 231 -2.91 -11.81 1.76
C SER A 231 -2.30 -12.98 2.53
N SER A 232 -3.13 -13.89 2.97
CA SER A 232 -2.77 -15.07 3.75
C SER A 232 -3.44 -16.32 3.20
N GLU A 233 -3.20 -17.48 3.86
CA GLU A 233 -3.85 -18.73 3.51
C GLU A 233 -3.73 -19.08 2.02
N ASP A 234 -2.50 -18.99 1.46
CA ASP A 234 -2.21 -19.12 0.02
C ASP A 234 -3.02 -18.12 -0.86
N ASN A 235 -3.14 -16.89 -0.39
CA ASN A 235 -3.93 -15.78 -0.96
C ASN A 235 -5.44 -16.02 -0.95
N LEU A 236 -5.92 -17.07 -0.26
CA LEU A 236 -7.36 -17.36 -0.21
C LEU A 236 -8.13 -16.42 0.71
N THR A 237 -7.45 -15.84 1.69
CA THR A 237 -8.08 -14.99 2.71
C THR A 237 -7.17 -13.81 3.01
N LEU A 238 -7.75 -12.61 3.10
CA LEU A 238 -7.02 -11.47 3.65
C LEU A 238 -7.10 -11.51 5.18
N HIS A 239 -6.00 -11.15 5.83
CA HIS A 239 -5.96 -10.92 7.26
C HIS A 239 -5.81 -9.43 7.56
N VAL A 240 -6.41 -8.95 8.64
CA VAL A 240 -6.10 -7.69 9.29
C VAL A 240 -5.54 -8.00 10.67
N ALA A 241 -4.35 -7.51 10.98
CA ALA A 241 -3.65 -7.75 12.24
C ALA A 241 -3.25 -6.42 12.88
N GLU A 242 -3.49 -6.29 14.20
CA GLU A 242 -3.09 -5.12 14.98
C GLU A 242 -1.59 -5.16 15.25
N LEU A 243 -0.92 -4.02 15.02
CA LEU A 243 0.48 -3.82 15.38
C LEU A 243 0.60 -3.33 16.82
N SER A 244 1.77 -3.57 17.43
CA SER A 244 2.15 -3.03 18.74
C SER A 244 2.20 -1.49 18.74
N ASP A 245 2.24 -0.89 19.91
CA ASP A 245 2.27 0.57 20.10
C ASP A 245 3.47 1.27 19.43
N ASP A 246 4.58 0.56 19.25
CA ASP A 246 5.78 1.02 18.53
C ASP A 246 5.76 0.68 17.03
N TYR A 247 4.74 -0.04 16.55
CA TYR A 247 4.53 -0.55 15.20
C TYR A 247 5.55 -1.60 14.74
N LEU A 248 6.40 -2.12 15.62
CA LEU A 248 7.50 -3.03 15.27
C LEU A 248 7.14 -4.52 15.36
N SER A 249 5.96 -4.85 15.88
CA SER A 249 5.51 -6.24 16.04
C SER A 249 3.99 -6.36 15.93
N HIS A 250 3.50 -7.59 15.76
CA HIS A 250 2.06 -7.89 15.83
C HIS A 250 1.65 -8.20 17.27
N THR A 251 0.48 -7.70 17.70
CA THR A 251 -0.08 -7.98 19.04
C THR A 251 -0.59 -9.41 19.19
N GLY A 252 -0.80 -10.10 18.07
CA GLY A 252 -1.45 -11.39 17.98
C GLY A 252 -2.98 -11.31 17.85
N LYS A 253 -3.54 -10.09 17.88
CA LYS A 253 -4.96 -9.87 17.58
C LYS A 253 -5.13 -9.67 16.08
N TYR A 254 -5.92 -10.55 15.44
CA TYR A 254 -6.20 -10.48 14.01
C TYR A 254 -7.57 -11.05 13.67
N ALA A 255 -8.11 -10.62 12.54
CA ALA A 255 -9.36 -11.10 11.96
C ALA A 255 -9.16 -11.49 10.48
N ARG A 256 -10.12 -12.24 9.95
CA ARG A 256 -10.11 -12.72 8.57
C ARG A 256 -11.10 -11.91 7.72
N ILE A 257 -10.65 -11.48 6.53
CA ILE A 257 -11.47 -10.72 5.58
C ILE A 257 -11.71 -11.59 4.34
N ALA A 258 -12.97 -11.73 3.93
CA ALA A 258 -13.39 -12.49 2.75
C ALA A 258 -12.75 -13.89 2.67
N PRO A 259 -12.98 -14.80 3.63
CA PRO A 259 -12.41 -16.14 3.61
C PRO A 259 -12.75 -16.88 2.31
N CYS A 260 -11.75 -17.53 1.70
CA CYS A 260 -11.84 -18.18 0.39
C CYS A 260 -12.19 -17.25 -0.79
N GLY A 261 -12.05 -15.93 -0.60
CA GLY A 261 -12.29 -14.93 -1.65
C GLY A 261 -11.17 -14.87 -2.70
N HIS A 262 -9.97 -15.34 -2.37
CA HIS A 262 -8.79 -15.33 -3.24
C HIS A 262 -8.42 -13.93 -3.70
N ASN A 263 -7.95 -13.10 -2.75
CA ASN A 263 -7.65 -11.68 -2.94
C ASN A 263 -6.18 -11.37 -2.70
N GLU A 264 -5.66 -10.46 -3.52
CA GLU A 264 -4.31 -9.88 -3.45
C GLU A 264 -4.38 -8.35 -3.41
N ALA A 265 -3.23 -7.71 -3.24
CA ALA A 265 -3.02 -6.29 -3.44
C ALA A 265 -3.97 -5.38 -2.63
N PRO A 266 -4.11 -5.57 -1.32
CA PRO A 266 -5.01 -4.75 -0.51
C PRO A 266 -4.58 -3.27 -0.53
N ALA A 267 -5.56 -2.36 -0.73
CA ALA A 267 -5.41 -0.92 -0.63
C ALA A 267 -6.59 -0.38 0.19
N ILE A 268 -6.33 -0.11 1.47
CA ILE A 268 -7.35 0.32 2.43
C ILE A 268 -7.32 1.83 2.62
N PHE A 269 -8.50 2.43 2.83
CA PHE A 269 -8.66 3.82 3.27
C PHE A 269 -9.93 3.98 4.10
N LYS A 270 -10.05 5.10 4.81
CA LYS A 270 -11.21 5.41 5.64
C LYS A 270 -11.83 6.73 5.20
N LYS A 271 -13.15 6.76 5.04
CA LYS A 271 -13.91 7.98 4.78
C LYS A 271 -15.20 7.98 5.62
N ASP A 272 -15.43 9.06 6.34
CA ASP A 272 -16.64 9.30 7.16
C ASP A 272 -16.98 8.11 8.07
N GLY A 273 -15.95 7.52 8.71
CA GLY A 273 -16.09 6.38 9.61
C GLY A 273 -16.24 5.03 8.91
N THR A 274 -16.36 4.98 7.59
CA THR A 274 -16.42 3.74 6.80
C THR A 274 -15.03 3.36 6.29
N TYR A 275 -14.62 2.13 6.52
CA TYR A 275 -13.41 1.55 5.95
C TYR A 275 -13.73 0.98 4.57
N TRP A 276 -12.91 1.34 3.59
CA TRP A 276 -12.99 0.86 2.23
C TRP A 276 -11.70 0.11 1.90
N LEU A 277 -11.85 -1.02 1.23
CA LEU A 277 -10.74 -1.88 0.85
C LEU A 277 -10.88 -2.25 -0.63
N ILE A 278 -9.89 -1.88 -1.43
CA ILE A 278 -9.78 -2.26 -2.83
C ILE A 278 -8.73 -3.37 -2.92
N THR A 279 -9.00 -4.41 -3.69
CA THR A 279 -8.12 -5.57 -3.89
C THR A 279 -8.16 -6.01 -5.34
N SER A 280 -7.35 -6.98 -5.70
CA SER A 280 -7.43 -7.73 -6.95
C SER A 280 -7.79 -9.20 -6.71
N GLY A 281 -8.15 -9.92 -7.76
CA GLY A 281 -8.08 -11.38 -7.78
C GLY A 281 -6.62 -11.85 -7.93
N CYS A 282 -6.42 -13.17 -7.94
CA CYS A 282 -5.11 -13.80 -8.09
C CYS A 282 -5.01 -14.45 -9.49
N THR A 283 -4.38 -13.77 -10.42
CA THR A 283 -4.21 -14.22 -11.82
C THR A 283 -2.76 -14.17 -12.28
N GLY A 284 -1.83 -14.20 -11.32
CA GLY A 284 -0.39 -14.06 -11.59
C GLY A 284 -0.07 -12.66 -12.11
N TRP A 285 0.58 -12.56 -13.27
CA TRP A 285 0.95 -11.27 -13.86
C TRP A 285 -0.15 -10.65 -14.74
N ASP A 286 -1.23 -11.37 -15.01
CA ASP A 286 -2.32 -10.87 -15.81
C ASP A 286 -3.23 -9.96 -14.96
N PRO A 287 -3.56 -8.75 -15.45
CA PRO A 287 -4.45 -7.85 -14.73
C PRO A 287 -5.87 -8.42 -14.70
N ASN A 288 -6.57 -8.13 -13.62
CA ASN A 288 -7.94 -8.57 -13.41
C ASN A 288 -8.81 -7.46 -12.81
N GLU A 289 -10.09 -7.77 -12.67
CA GLU A 289 -11.08 -6.85 -12.11
C GLU A 289 -10.77 -6.48 -10.66
N ALA A 290 -10.82 -5.18 -10.35
CA ALA A 290 -10.73 -4.71 -8.97
C ALA A 290 -11.94 -5.18 -8.17
N ARG A 291 -11.70 -5.54 -6.93
CA ARG A 291 -12.73 -5.91 -5.97
C ARG A 291 -12.77 -4.88 -4.85
N MET A 292 -13.96 -4.56 -4.39
CA MET A 292 -14.15 -3.56 -3.36
C MET A 292 -14.96 -4.10 -2.21
N PHE A 293 -14.56 -3.71 -1.00
CA PHE A 293 -15.25 -4.07 0.23
C PHE A 293 -15.41 -2.82 1.10
N SER A 294 -16.45 -2.81 1.96
CA SER A 294 -16.59 -1.81 3.01
C SER A 294 -16.92 -2.43 4.36
N ALA A 295 -16.59 -1.71 5.42
CA ALA A 295 -16.91 -2.11 6.78
C ALA A 295 -17.10 -0.89 7.71
N PRO A 296 -17.94 -1.00 8.75
CA PRO A 296 -18.10 0.03 9.78
C PRO A 296 -16.94 0.04 10.79
N SER A 297 -16.12 -0.99 10.80
CA SER A 297 -14.93 -1.15 11.63
C SER A 297 -13.85 -1.84 10.83
N ILE A 298 -12.58 -1.56 11.15
CA ILE A 298 -11.45 -2.26 10.52
C ILE A 298 -11.51 -3.78 10.73
N TRP A 299 -12.20 -4.21 11.75
CA TRP A 299 -12.44 -5.62 12.09
C TRP A 299 -13.62 -6.23 11.34
N GLY A 300 -14.37 -5.43 10.56
CA GLY A 300 -15.57 -5.85 9.86
C GLY A 300 -16.87 -5.50 10.62
N PRO A 301 -18.00 -6.14 10.29
CA PRO A 301 -18.11 -7.09 9.17
C PRO A 301 -17.90 -6.43 7.81
N TRP A 302 -17.17 -7.12 6.91
CA TRP A 302 -16.87 -6.63 5.58
C TRP A 302 -17.95 -7.03 4.57
N THR A 303 -18.41 -6.07 3.79
CA THR A 303 -19.41 -6.27 2.73
C THR A 303 -18.74 -6.04 1.37
N GLN A 304 -18.87 -6.99 0.45
CA GLN A 304 -18.37 -6.86 -0.91
C GLN A 304 -19.30 -6.00 -1.76
N HIS A 305 -18.71 -5.14 -2.58
CA HIS A 305 -19.37 -4.27 -3.57
C HIS A 305 -18.93 -4.64 -4.99
N PRO A 306 -19.67 -4.13 -6.01
CA PRO A 306 -19.21 -4.22 -7.40
C PRO A 306 -17.84 -3.56 -7.61
N ASN A 307 -17.22 -3.86 -8.77
CA ASN A 307 -15.99 -3.23 -9.23
C ASN A 307 -16.10 -1.69 -9.17
N PRO A 308 -15.20 -0.98 -8.47
CA PRO A 308 -15.24 0.48 -8.41
C PRO A 308 -14.74 1.16 -9.69
N CYS A 309 -14.06 0.42 -10.58
CA CYS A 309 -13.49 0.97 -11.81
C CYS A 309 -14.55 1.16 -12.89
N VAL A 310 -14.50 2.30 -13.60
CA VAL A 310 -15.44 2.66 -14.66
C VAL A 310 -14.69 3.20 -15.88
N GLY A 311 -15.16 2.85 -17.07
CA GLY A 311 -14.58 3.29 -18.34
C GLY A 311 -13.80 2.20 -19.06
N PRO A 312 -12.98 2.54 -20.06
CA PRO A 312 -12.25 1.58 -20.86
C PRO A 312 -11.30 0.71 -20.02
N LYS A 313 -11.36 -0.63 -20.19
CA LYS A 313 -10.54 -1.61 -19.45
C LYS A 313 -10.81 -1.63 -17.94
N SER A 314 -11.97 -1.18 -17.47
CA SER A 314 -12.35 -1.27 -16.06
C SER A 314 -12.43 -2.71 -15.57
N GLU A 315 -12.76 -3.66 -16.45
CA GLU A 315 -12.81 -5.10 -16.18
C GLU A 315 -11.43 -5.74 -15.85
N ILE A 316 -10.35 -5.01 -16.12
CA ILE A 316 -8.98 -5.40 -15.78
C ILE A 316 -8.25 -4.31 -14.99
N THR A 317 -8.98 -3.47 -14.25
CA THR A 317 -8.42 -2.37 -13.47
C THR A 317 -7.49 -1.48 -14.30
N PHE A 318 -7.92 -1.16 -15.53
CA PHE A 318 -7.18 -0.38 -16.54
C PHE A 318 -5.84 -1.00 -16.95
N GLY A 319 -5.64 -2.30 -16.70
CA GLY A 319 -4.40 -3.03 -16.92
C GLY A 319 -3.44 -3.03 -15.74
N GLY A 320 -3.87 -2.55 -14.58
CA GLY A 320 -3.06 -2.46 -13.37
C GLY A 320 -3.57 -3.31 -12.21
N GLN A 321 -2.81 -3.28 -11.11
CA GLN A 321 -3.15 -3.89 -9.83
C GLN A 321 -2.97 -2.87 -8.72
N SER A 322 -3.94 -2.77 -7.81
CA SER A 322 -3.92 -1.80 -6.70
C SER A 322 -2.64 -1.87 -5.86
N THR A 323 -2.17 -0.72 -5.38
CA THR A 323 -1.01 -0.63 -4.48
C THR A 323 -1.30 0.20 -3.24
N TYR A 324 -2.10 1.25 -3.39
CA TYR A 324 -2.39 2.21 -2.32
C TYR A 324 -3.63 3.04 -2.61
N VAL A 325 -4.21 3.65 -1.59
CA VAL A 325 -5.11 4.81 -1.73
C VAL A 325 -4.58 5.92 -0.84
N LEU A 326 -4.21 7.04 -1.45
CA LEU A 326 -3.67 8.20 -0.76
C LEU A 326 -4.80 9.20 -0.45
N ASN A 327 -4.95 9.59 0.81
CA ASN A 327 -5.70 10.78 1.19
C ASN A 327 -4.81 12.01 0.94
N ILE A 328 -5.25 12.95 0.11
CA ILE A 328 -4.50 14.16 -0.25
C ILE A 328 -4.69 15.21 0.86
N PRO A 329 -3.62 15.57 1.60
CA PRO A 329 -3.73 16.54 2.67
C PRO A 329 -4.23 17.91 2.22
N GLY A 330 -5.00 18.57 3.07
CA GLY A 330 -5.48 19.92 2.83
C GLY A 330 -6.62 20.03 1.82
N LYS A 331 -7.08 18.92 1.25
CA LYS A 331 -8.23 18.89 0.33
C LYS A 331 -9.33 18.00 0.92
N LYS A 332 -10.56 18.49 0.87
CA LYS A 332 -11.71 17.74 1.40
C LYS A 332 -12.04 16.56 0.49
N ASP A 333 -12.30 15.40 1.08
CA ASP A 333 -12.73 14.17 0.39
C ASP A 333 -11.81 13.75 -0.78
N ALA A 334 -10.55 14.19 -0.75
CA ALA A 334 -9.59 13.97 -1.83
C ALA A 334 -8.79 12.67 -1.61
N TYR A 335 -9.17 11.65 -2.34
CA TYR A 335 -8.50 10.35 -2.33
C TYR A 335 -7.99 10.02 -3.72
N MET A 336 -6.78 9.52 -3.81
CA MET A 336 -6.15 9.08 -5.05
C MET A 336 -5.90 7.58 -5.01
N PHE A 337 -6.53 6.85 -5.91
CA PHE A 337 -6.24 5.44 -6.15
C PHE A 337 -4.91 5.28 -6.87
N MET A 338 -4.10 4.35 -6.42
CA MET A 338 -2.80 4.04 -7.00
C MET A 338 -2.74 2.56 -7.38
N ALA A 339 -2.25 2.29 -8.58
CA ALA A 339 -2.05 0.94 -9.10
C ALA A 339 -0.81 0.89 -9.99
N ASP A 340 -0.25 -0.31 -10.14
CA ASP A 340 0.89 -0.57 -11.01
C ASP A 340 0.48 -1.44 -12.21
N ILE A 341 0.96 -1.07 -13.39
CA ILE A 341 0.90 -1.91 -14.58
C ILE A 341 2.15 -2.78 -14.59
N TRP A 342 1.98 -4.05 -14.28
CA TRP A 342 3.05 -5.03 -14.30
C TRP A 342 3.52 -5.30 -15.73
N ARG A 343 4.83 -5.29 -15.93
CA ARG A 343 5.47 -5.58 -17.24
C ARG A 343 6.49 -6.69 -17.05
N PRO A 344 6.08 -7.96 -16.95
CA PRO A 344 6.95 -9.06 -16.52
C PRO A 344 8.13 -9.32 -17.45
N LYS A 345 8.09 -8.84 -18.71
CA LYS A 345 9.22 -8.92 -19.65
C LYS A 345 10.22 -7.77 -19.49
N HIS A 346 9.81 -6.67 -18.88
CA HIS A 346 10.58 -5.46 -18.63
C HIS A 346 10.18 -4.87 -17.26
N PRO A 347 10.49 -5.54 -16.15
CA PRO A 347 10.01 -5.11 -14.82
C PRO A 347 10.53 -3.73 -14.41
N SER A 348 11.69 -3.29 -14.91
CA SER A 348 12.22 -1.95 -14.64
C SER A 348 11.41 -0.82 -15.31
N ASP A 349 10.57 -1.14 -16.31
CA ASP A 349 9.68 -0.21 -17.00
C ASP A 349 8.24 -0.31 -16.44
N ALA A 350 8.09 -0.30 -15.11
CA ALA A 350 6.81 -0.19 -14.46
C ALA A 350 6.05 1.05 -14.92
N ARG A 351 4.74 0.95 -14.99
CA ARG A 351 3.87 2.09 -15.25
C ARG A 351 2.89 2.23 -14.12
N TYR A 352 2.52 3.47 -13.83
CA TYR A 352 1.69 3.79 -12.68
C TYR A 352 0.36 4.36 -13.12
N ILE A 353 -0.70 3.94 -12.46
CA ILE A 353 -2.06 4.46 -12.63
C ILE A 353 -2.41 5.18 -11.35
N TRP A 354 -2.56 6.50 -11.41
CA TRP A 354 -3.04 7.32 -10.31
C TRP A 354 -4.27 8.09 -10.75
N LEU A 355 -5.39 7.79 -10.12
CA LEU A 355 -6.69 8.31 -10.50
C LEU A 355 -7.43 8.86 -9.27
N PRO A 356 -8.19 9.96 -9.39
CA PRO A 356 -9.00 10.44 -8.28
C PRO A 356 -10.11 9.43 -7.97
N VAL A 357 -10.37 9.21 -6.68
CA VAL A 357 -11.52 8.46 -6.21
C VAL A 357 -12.69 9.44 -6.08
N GLN A 358 -13.75 9.18 -6.81
CA GLN A 358 -15.02 9.88 -6.68
C GLN A 358 -15.92 9.14 -5.70
N PHE A 359 -16.90 9.85 -5.12
CA PHE A 359 -17.93 9.22 -4.29
C PHE A 359 -19.29 9.48 -4.92
N LYS A 360 -19.92 8.43 -5.46
CA LYS A 360 -21.28 8.49 -6.01
C LYS A 360 -22.21 7.82 -5.01
N GLU A 361 -23.15 8.59 -4.48
CA GLU A 361 -24.05 8.12 -3.40
C GLU A 361 -23.29 7.49 -2.21
N GLY A 362 -22.13 8.08 -1.87
CA GLY A 362 -21.26 7.62 -0.80
C GLY A 362 -20.39 6.41 -1.11
N THR A 363 -20.49 5.83 -2.33
CA THR A 363 -19.70 4.66 -2.76
C THR A 363 -18.52 5.11 -3.64
N PRO A 364 -17.29 4.60 -3.42
CA PRO A 364 -16.12 4.91 -4.24
C PRO A 364 -16.29 4.48 -5.69
N VAL A 365 -15.92 5.36 -6.60
CA VAL A 365 -15.86 5.12 -8.05
C VAL A 365 -14.53 5.66 -8.58
N ILE A 366 -13.86 4.88 -9.40
CA ILE A 366 -12.60 5.21 -10.03
C ILE A 366 -12.81 5.24 -11.54
N GLU A 367 -12.83 6.43 -12.11
CA GLU A 367 -13.04 6.62 -13.54
C GLU A 367 -11.70 6.87 -14.24
N TRP A 368 -11.48 6.24 -15.40
CA TRP A 368 -10.27 6.47 -16.19
C TRP A 368 -10.17 7.91 -16.66
N MET A 369 -9.02 8.50 -16.46
CA MET A 369 -8.63 9.82 -16.96
C MET A 369 -7.23 9.75 -17.59
N ASP A 370 -7.09 10.18 -18.84
CA ASP A 370 -5.79 10.24 -19.53
C ASP A 370 -4.83 11.20 -18.83
N SER A 371 -5.36 12.27 -18.27
CA SER A 371 -4.62 13.23 -17.45
C SER A 371 -5.54 14.01 -16.53
N TRP A 372 -5.05 14.39 -15.36
CA TRP A 372 -5.75 15.22 -14.39
C TRP A 372 -4.74 15.96 -13.51
N THR A 373 -5.19 16.98 -12.79
CA THR A 373 -4.36 17.78 -11.87
C THR A 373 -5.02 17.80 -10.49
N LEU A 374 -4.28 18.13 -9.43
CA LEU A 374 -4.79 18.13 -8.06
C LEU A 374 -5.96 19.14 -7.83
N ASP A 375 -6.13 20.13 -8.70
CA ASP A 375 -7.28 21.03 -8.68
C ASP A 375 -8.61 20.38 -9.12
N TYR A 376 -8.55 19.11 -9.56
CA TYR A 376 -9.73 18.27 -9.77
C TYR A 376 -10.60 18.21 -8.50
N PHE A 377 -9.98 18.10 -7.34
CA PHE A 377 -10.68 18.02 -6.07
C PHE A 377 -11.26 19.37 -5.60
N ASP A 378 -10.78 20.49 -6.10
CA ASP A 378 -11.30 21.82 -5.78
C ASP A 378 -12.58 22.16 -6.56
N LYS A 379 -12.91 21.37 -7.59
CA LYS A 379 -14.06 21.57 -8.49
C LYS A 379 -15.26 20.68 -8.16
N GLN A 380 -15.17 19.89 -7.11
CA GLN A 380 -16.22 18.94 -6.69
C GLN A 380 -17.17 19.50 -5.62
N GLU A 381 -17.19 20.84 -5.42
CA GLU A 381 -18.14 21.52 -4.52
C GLU A 381 -19.55 21.66 -5.10
#